data_95ec7702d3d26a63f5377ae7e398ea52
#
_entry.id   95ec7702d3d26a63f5377ae7e398ea52
#
_cell.length_a   1.000
_cell.length_b   1.000
_cell.length_c   1.000
_cell.angle_alpha   90.00
_cell.angle_beta   90.00
_cell.angle_gamma   90.00
#
_symmetry.space_group_name_H-M   'P 1'
#
loop_
_entity.id
_entity.type
_entity.pdbx_description
1 polymer ?
#
loop_
_entity_poly.entity_id
_entity_poly.type
_entity_poly.pdbx_seq_one_letter_code
_entity_poly.pdbx_strand_id
1 'polypeptide(L)' 'MYNFFIVRITNRLDGTFGNSVKAYENEPDALKEFFRQVGQAVDTTHLTDSVTMLTKEGFELKHEVFLHDAPVTEELTEE' A
#
# COMPACT_ATOMS: atom_id res chain seq x y z
N MET A 1 -23.97 -3.29 -1.97
CA MET A 1 -22.94 -4.26 -2.40
C MET A 1 -21.62 -3.52 -2.60
N TYR A 2 -20.53 -4.11 -2.16
CA TYR A 2 -19.22 -3.49 -2.30
C TYR A 2 -18.67 -3.79 -3.68
N ASN A 3 -18.22 -2.75 -4.36
CA ASN A 3 -17.71 -2.85 -5.73
C ASN A 3 -16.21 -2.60 -5.82
N PHE A 4 -15.62 -2.04 -4.77
CA PHE A 4 -14.20 -1.66 -4.77
C PHE A 4 -13.56 -2.07 -3.45
N PHE A 5 -12.31 -2.52 -3.54
CA PHE A 5 -11.58 -2.97 -2.37
C PHE A 5 -10.20 -2.32 -2.36
N ILE A 6 -9.79 -1.85 -1.20
CA ILE A 6 -8.44 -1.32 -1.01
C ILE A 6 -7.69 -2.32 -0.14
N VAL A 7 -6.65 -2.91 -0.71
CA VAL A 7 -5.81 -3.90 -0.02
C VAL A 7 -4.48 -3.27 0.28
N ARG A 8 -4.07 -3.33 1.54
CA ARG A 8 -2.76 -2.85 1.94
C ARG A 8 -1.98 -3.99 2.56
N ILE A 9 -0.74 -4.16 2.10
CA ILE A 9 0.18 -5.16 2.64
C ILE A 9 1.41 -4.43 3.14
N THR A 10 1.81 -4.75 4.36
CA THR A 10 2.94 -4.12 5.03
C THR A 10 3.91 -5.18 5.48
N ASN A 11 5.19 -5.02 5.13
CA ASN A 11 6.26 -5.85 5.68
C ASN A 11 7.04 -4.99 6.65
N ARG A 12 7.17 -5.46 7.88
CA ARG A 12 7.82 -4.70 8.94
C ARG A 12 9.28 -5.12 9.09
N LEU A 13 10.05 -4.23 9.71
CA LEU A 13 11.48 -4.47 9.91
C LEU A 13 11.77 -5.67 10.81
N ASP A 14 10.84 -6.04 11.68
CA ASP A 14 11.02 -7.16 12.60
C ASP A 14 10.68 -8.52 11.95
N GLY A 15 10.39 -8.53 10.65
CA GLY A 15 10.09 -9.76 9.94
C GLY A 15 8.61 -10.13 9.91
N THR A 16 7.76 -9.39 10.61
CA THR A 16 6.32 -9.64 10.56
C THR A 16 5.71 -8.89 9.39
N PHE A 17 4.51 -9.29 9.01
CA PHE A 17 3.78 -8.54 8.00
C PHE A 17 2.32 -8.39 8.44
N GLY A 18 1.67 -7.39 7.85
CA GLY A 18 0.26 -7.16 8.08
C GLY A 18 -0.45 -6.91 6.78
N ASN A 19 -1.75 -7.08 6.79
CA ASN A 19 -2.56 -6.71 5.65
C ASN A 19 -3.89 -6.18 6.15
N SER A 20 -4.55 -5.40 5.30
CA SER A 20 -5.89 -4.93 5.59
C SER A 20 -6.64 -4.81 4.29
N VAL A 21 -7.95 -5.04 4.36
CA VAL A 21 -8.84 -4.90 3.22
C VAL A 21 -9.99 -4.02 3.66
N LYS A 22 -10.27 -2.97 2.89
CA LYS A 22 -11.43 -2.12 3.11
C LYS A 22 -12.29 -2.13 1.87
N ALA A 23 -13.60 -2.15 2.06
CA ALA A 23 -14.55 -2.30 0.96
C ALA A 23 -15.38 -1.03 0.83
N TYR A 24 -15.68 -0.65 -0.41
CA TYR A 24 -16.44 0.56 -0.72
C TYR A 24 -17.45 0.28 -1.81
N GLU A 25 -18.59 0.97 -1.75
CA GLU A 25 -19.63 0.79 -2.75
C GLU A 25 -19.39 1.64 -3.99
N ASN A 26 -18.78 2.81 -3.83
CA ASN A 26 -18.59 3.71 -4.95
C ASN A 26 -17.12 4.08 -5.12
N GLU A 27 -16.77 4.44 -6.35
CA GLU A 27 -15.38 4.70 -6.70
C GLU A 27 -14.78 5.92 -6.00
N PRO A 28 -15.51 7.06 -5.88
CA PRO A 28 -14.90 8.22 -5.23
C PRO A 28 -14.45 7.93 -3.79
N ASP A 29 -15.24 7.18 -3.03
CA ASP A 29 -14.86 6.85 -1.65
C ASP A 29 -13.66 5.92 -1.62
N ALA A 30 -13.62 4.95 -2.54
CA ALA A 30 -12.48 4.04 -2.63
C ALA A 30 -11.22 4.80 -3.01
N LEU A 31 -11.32 5.75 -3.96
CA LEU A 31 -10.17 6.55 -4.36
C LEU A 31 -9.64 7.40 -3.21
N LYS A 32 -10.52 7.99 -2.42
CA LYS A 32 -10.09 8.78 -1.26
C LYS A 32 -9.30 7.91 -0.30
N GLU A 33 -9.79 6.71 -0.03
CA GLU A 33 -9.09 5.81 0.88
C GLU A 33 -7.77 5.34 0.28
N PHE A 34 -7.74 5.06 -1.03
CA PHE A 34 -6.51 4.66 -1.70
C PHE A 34 -5.43 5.72 -1.51
N PHE A 35 -5.75 6.98 -1.82
CA PHE A 35 -4.76 8.05 -1.71
C PHE A 35 -4.39 8.34 -0.25
N ARG A 36 -5.33 8.17 0.68
CA ARG A 36 -5.03 8.33 2.10
C ARG A 36 -4.00 7.30 2.55
N GLN A 37 -4.18 6.04 2.13
CA GLN A 37 -3.25 4.98 2.51
C GLN A 37 -1.91 5.12 1.80
N VAL A 38 -1.91 5.59 0.56
CA VAL A 38 -0.67 5.89 -0.15
C VAL A 38 0.12 6.95 0.62
N GLY A 39 -0.55 8.02 1.07
CA GLY A 39 0.11 9.06 1.86
C GLY A 39 0.69 8.52 3.15
N GLN A 40 0.00 7.61 3.83
CA GLN A 40 0.52 6.98 5.03
C GLN A 40 1.72 6.08 4.72
N ALA A 41 1.65 5.34 3.62
CA ALA A 41 2.70 4.39 3.26
C ALA A 41 4.02 5.11 2.95
N VAL A 42 3.95 6.31 2.41
CA VAL A 42 5.15 7.09 2.11
C VAL A 42 5.92 7.43 3.39
N ASP A 43 5.22 7.65 4.48
CA ASP A 43 5.81 8.16 5.72
C ASP A 43 6.08 7.10 6.78
N THR A 44 5.90 5.82 6.45
CA THR A 44 6.09 4.77 7.45
C THR A 44 7.55 4.38 7.56
N THR A 45 7.86 3.66 8.65
CA THR A 45 9.17 3.08 8.87
C THR A 45 9.19 1.60 8.54
N HIS A 46 8.16 1.11 7.86
CA HIS A 46 8.09 -0.30 7.45
C HIS A 46 9.09 -0.59 6.35
N LEU A 47 9.43 -1.86 6.18
CA LEU A 47 10.35 -2.26 5.12
C LEU A 47 9.74 -2.06 3.74
N THR A 48 8.51 -2.54 3.56
CA THR A 48 7.76 -2.30 2.33
C THR A 48 6.30 -2.07 2.66
N ASP A 49 5.64 -1.30 1.83
CA ASP A 49 4.19 -1.12 1.88
C ASP A 49 3.66 -1.18 0.46
N SER A 50 2.52 -1.82 0.28
CA SER A 50 1.82 -1.78 -0.99
C SER A 50 0.35 -1.43 -0.75
N VAL A 51 -0.21 -0.65 -1.66
CA VAL A 51 -1.62 -0.29 -1.63
C VAL A 51 -2.19 -0.61 -3.00
N THR A 52 -3.26 -1.39 -3.03
CA THR A 52 -3.87 -1.82 -4.28
C THR A 52 -5.36 -1.57 -4.24
N MET A 53 -5.90 -1.02 -5.31
CA MET A 53 -7.33 -0.82 -5.47
C MET A 53 -7.84 -1.80 -6.50
N LEU A 54 -8.81 -2.63 -6.11
CA LEU A 54 -9.36 -3.69 -6.94
C LEU A 54 -10.84 -3.48 -7.14
N THR A 55 -11.36 -3.95 -8.28
CA THR A 55 -12.80 -4.07 -8.48
C THR A 55 -13.30 -5.36 -7.83
N LYS A 56 -14.62 -5.51 -7.76
CA LYS A 56 -15.22 -6.73 -7.21
C LYS A 56 -14.90 -7.96 -8.04
N GLU A 57 -14.53 -7.77 -9.31
CA GLU A 57 -14.11 -8.87 -10.19
C GLU A 57 -12.65 -9.21 -10.04
N GLY A 58 -11.92 -8.44 -9.23
CA GLY A 58 -10.50 -8.69 -9.03
C GLY A 58 -9.58 -7.94 -9.97
N PHE A 59 -10.10 -7.03 -10.78
CA PHE A 59 -9.25 -6.22 -11.65
C PHE A 59 -8.56 -5.13 -10.85
N GLU A 60 -7.26 -5.01 -11.05
CA GLU A 60 -6.45 -4.00 -10.39
C GLU A 60 -6.62 -2.67 -11.13
N LEU A 61 -7.10 -1.66 -10.41
CA LEU A 61 -7.27 -0.32 -10.97
C LEU A 61 -6.09 0.58 -10.67
N LYS A 62 -5.53 0.47 -9.47
CA LYS A 62 -4.38 1.26 -9.05
C LYS A 62 -3.52 0.40 -8.14
N HIS A 63 -2.20 0.62 -8.20
CA HIS A 63 -1.27 -0.15 -7.38
C HIS A 63 -0.02 0.68 -7.16
N GLU A 64 0.37 0.85 -5.90
CA GLU A 64 1.60 1.55 -5.52
C GLU A 64 2.37 0.70 -4.54
N VAL A 65 3.66 0.61 -4.75
CA VAL A 65 4.56 -0.11 -3.86
C VAL A 65 5.65 0.85 -3.39
N PHE A 66 5.87 0.88 -2.10
CA PHE A 66 6.90 1.71 -1.50
C PHE A 66 7.94 0.81 -0.86
N LEU A 67 9.17 0.95 -1.29
CA LEU A 67 10.31 0.24 -0.72
C LEU A 67 11.06 1.23 0.16
N HIS A 68 11.01 0.98 1.46
CA HIS A 68 11.71 1.82 2.42
C HIS A 68 13.03 1.14 2.74
N ASP A 69 14.09 1.66 2.17
CA ASP A 69 15.39 1.05 2.35
C ASP A 69 15.75 0.93 3.82
N ALA A 70 16.21 -0.23 4.19
CA ALA A 70 16.88 -0.35 5.45
C ALA A 70 18.04 0.66 5.44
N PRO A 71 18.35 1.25 6.55
CA PRO A 71 19.41 2.25 6.64
C PRO A 71 20.77 1.61 6.32
N VAL A 72 21.15 1.73 5.14
CA VAL A 72 22.36 1.07 4.68
C VAL A 72 23.23 2.09 4.02
N THR A 73 22.82 1.86 3.61
CA THR A 73 23.15 2.14 2.87
C THR A 73 23.78 2.59 1.94
N GLU A 74 23.66 2.44 1.89
CA GLU A 74 24.01 2.75 1.13
C GLU A 74 24.62 3.23 0.33
N GLU A 75 24.61 3.06 0.31
CA GLU A 75 24.98 3.40 -0.29
C GLU A 75 25.53 3.76 -1.12
N LEU A 76 25.45 3.69 -1.18
CA LEU A 76 25.73 3.96 -1.86
C LEU A 76 26.29 4.50 -2.65
N THR A 77 26.25 4.45 -2.54
CA THR A 77 26.55 4.87 -3.13
C THR A 77 27.20 5.29 -4.02
N GLU A 78 27.25 5.12 -3.99
CA GLU A 78 27.52 5.42 -4.69
C GLU A 78 27.97 5.68 -5.53
N GLU A 79 28.15 5.66 -5.64
CA GLU A 79 28.25 5.76 -6.31
C GLU A 79 28.60 6.01 -6.85
#